data_6ccc857d0af415289f0e7d70c3da1edd
#
_entry.id   6ccc857d0af415289f0e7d70c3da1edd
#
_cell.length_a   1.000
_cell.length_b   1.000
_cell.length_c   1.000
_cell.angle_alpha   90.00
_cell.angle_beta   90.00
_cell.angle_gamma   90.00
#
_symmetry.space_group_name_H-M   'P 1'
#
loop_
_entity.id
_entity.type
_entity.pdbx_description
1 polymer ?
#
loop_
_entity_poly.entity_id
_entity_poly.type
_entity_poly.pdbx_seq_one_letter_code
_entity_poly.pdbx_strand_id
1 'polypeptide(L)'
;MSHPAQKPSSNELIRGRTTLGDFELTVLSDGFYFLDGGAMFGVVPKPLWEKRAPADAQNRILLGLNTVVVRMGKHTVAIETGIGNKLSDKLRAIYGAKEQLPLTFAAAGIKPEEVDIVINSHLHFDHCGWNTTRTPDGRVVPTFPNARYFAHRGEVEHGHLQLERDAISYVSDNYDPLIESGQMTLLDVKRGETQEIVPGVSVEGFPGHTSQLMAVHLDSGGQRACYISDLIPTNAHLDPTWVMGYDLDPLTCIEERKRFHARAIPEQWLVLFTHDHHTPFGYVELNDKGRPVMKEPL
;
A
#
# COMPACT_ATOMS: atom_id res chain seq x y z
N MET A 1 15.78 30.02 -11.91
CA MET A 1 14.64 29.92 -12.87
C MET A 1 13.89 28.64 -12.51
N SER A 2 12.75 28.76 -11.87
CA SER A 2 11.89 27.62 -11.53
C SER A 2 11.21 27.12 -12.80
N HIS A 3 11.53 25.92 -13.25
CA HIS A 3 10.73 25.27 -14.28
C HIS A 3 9.30 25.10 -13.75
N PRO A 4 8.27 25.45 -14.54
CA PRO A 4 6.89 25.14 -14.16
C PRO A 4 6.77 23.64 -14.00
N ALA A 5 6.18 23.21 -12.87
CA ALA A 5 5.90 21.80 -12.63
C ALA A 5 5.06 21.26 -13.79
N GLN A 6 5.64 20.34 -14.55
CA GLN A 6 4.95 19.67 -15.65
C GLN A 6 3.78 18.87 -15.05
N LYS A 7 2.56 19.02 -15.58
CA LYS A 7 1.43 18.17 -15.16
C LYS A 7 1.82 16.71 -15.42
N PRO A 8 1.59 15.80 -14.47
CA PRO A 8 1.89 14.38 -14.67
C PRO A 8 1.13 13.85 -15.90
N SER A 9 1.77 12.98 -16.67
CA SER A 9 1.13 12.31 -17.79
C SER A 9 0.04 11.34 -17.27
N SER A 10 -0.94 11.00 -18.11
CA SER A 10 -1.98 10.03 -17.75
C SER A 10 -1.38 8.67 -17.32
N ASN A 11 -0.24 8.28 -17.88
CA ASN A 11 0.48 7.05 -17.52
C ASN A 11 1.16 7.12 -16.13
N GLU A 12 1.42 8.32 -15.62
CA GLU A 12 1.94 8.50 -14.26
C GLU A 12 0.83 8.44 -13.21
N LEU A 13 -0.40 8.79 -13.58
CA LEU A 13 -1.57 8.79 -12.70
C LEU A 13 -2.20 7.39 -12.59
N ILE A 14 -2.31 6.67 -13.71
CA ILE A 14 -2.85 5.30 -13.77
C ILE A 14 -1.70 4.37 -14.12
N ARG A 15 -1.31 3.55 -13.17
CA ARG A 15 -0.15 2.64 -13.26
C ARG A 15 -0.45 1.36 -14.00
N GLY A 16 -1.71 0.96 -14.06
CA GLY A 16 -2.14 -0.22 -14.79
C GLY A 16 -3.62 -0.52 -14.60
N ARG A 17 -4.14 -1.33 -15.52
CA ARG A 17 -5.49 -1.88 -15.45
C ARG A 17 -5.42 -3.36 -15.81
N THR A 18 -6.21 -4.18 -15.11
CA THR A 18 -6.33 -5.60 -15.38
C THR A 18 -7.70 -6.08 -14.90
N THR A 19 -8.04 -7.30 -15.23
CA THR A 19 -9.25 -7.97 -14.72
C THR A 19 -8.86 -9.18 -13.89
N LEU A 20 -9.71 -9.54 -12.94
CA LEU A 20 -9.62 -10.76 -12.15
C LEU A 20 -11.01 -11.40 -12.14
N GLY A 21 -11.27 -12.37 -13.01
CA GLY A 21 -12.63 -12.85 -13.24
C GLY A 21 -13.56 -11.69 -13.62
N ASP A 22 -14.59 -11.44 -12.80
CA ASP A 22 -15.56 -10.35 -13.02
C ASP A 22 -15.15 -9.02 -12.37
N PHE A 23 -13.98 -8.94 -11.73
CA PHE A 23 -13.49 -7.73 -11.10
C PHE A 23 -12.62 -6.92 -12.06
N GLU A 24 -12.86 -5.61 -12.11
CA GLU A 24 -11.99 -4.65 -12.82
C GLU A 24 -11.04 -3.99 -11.80
N LEU A 25 -9.74 -4.18 -11.99
CA LEU A 25 -8.70 -3.62 -11.14
C LEU A 25 -8.03 -2.45 -11.85
N THR A 26 -7.96 -1.32 -11.17
CA THR A 26 -7.20 -0.14 -11.61
C THR A 26 -6.19 0.23 -10.54
N VAL A 27 -4.91 0.24 -10.88
CA VAL A 27 -3.86 0.74 -9.98
C VAL A 27 -3.66 2.22 -10.25
N LEU A 28 -3.95 3.02 -9.25
CA LEU A 28 -3.79 4.47 -9.23
C LEU A 28 -2.52 4.85 -8.47
N SER A 29 -1.93 6.00 -8.81
CA SER A 29 -0.72 6.49 -8.14
C SER A 29 -1.01 7.78 -7.37
N ASP A 30 -0.76 7.81 -6.07
CA ASP A 30 -0.66 9.08 -5.33
C ASP A 30 0.69 9.79 -5.56
N GLY A 31 1.43 9.36 -6.56
CA GLY A 31 2.74 9.89 -6.90
C GLY A 31 3.88 8.98 -6.44
N PHE A 32 4.99 9.63 -6.20
CA PHE A 32 6.23 8.98 -5.81
C PHE A 32 6.83 9.70 -4.61
N TYR A 33 7.61 8.98 -3.83
CA TYR A 33 8.37 9.55 -2.74
C TYR A 33 9.73 8.86 -2.61
N PHE A 34 10.63 9.44 -1.82
CA PHE A 34 11.99 8.95 -1.68
C PHE A 34 12.26 8.54 -0.23
N LEU A 35 12.78 7.32 -0.05
CA LEU A 35 13.28 6.86 1.24
C LEU A 35 14.74 6.43 1.13
N ASP A 36 15.46 6.46 2.27
CA ASP A 36 16.84 5.96 2.33
C ASP A 36 16.90 4.47 1.96
N GLY A 37 17.74 4.11 1.00
CA GLY A 37 17.87 2.75 0.53
C GLY A 37 18.40 1.78 1.59
N GLY A 38 19.25 2.27 2.52
CA GLY A 38 19.70 1.45 3.63
C GLY A 38 18.55 1.10 4.59
N ALA A 39 17.66 2.06 4.86
CA ALA A 39 16.48 1.81 5.66
C ALA A 39 15.49 0.87 4.95
N MET A 40 15.32 0.99 3.62
CA MET A 40 14.44 0.12 2.85
C MET A 40 14.95 -1.32 2.70
N PHE A 41 16.26 -1.54 2.76
CA PHE A 41 16.84 -2.88 2.60
C PHE A 41 17.50 -3.44 3.88
N GLY A 42 17.44 -2.71 5.00
CA GLY A 42 17.88 -3.16 6.29
C GLY A 42 19.34 -3.65 6.29
N VAL A 43 19.54 -4.93 6.59
CA VAL A 43 20.88 -5.53 6.67
C VAL A 43 21.46 -5.97 5.33
N VAL A 44 20.70 -5.84 4.23
CA VAL A 44 21.19 -6.22 2.89
C VAL A 44 22.28 -5.23 2.44
N PRO A 45 23.47 -5.69 2.05
CA PRO A 45 24.54 -4.80 1.61
C PRO A 45 24.16 -3.98 0.37
N LYS A 46 24.49 -2.67 0.36
CA LYS A 46 24.21 -1.75 -0.76
C LYS A 46 24.62 -2.30 -2.13
N PRO A 47 25.80 -2.90 -2.35
CA PRO A 47 26.18 -3.44 -3.66
C PRO A 47 25.23 -4.52 -4.20
N LEU A 48 24.39 -5.10 -3.36
CA LEU A 48 23.38 -6.10 -3.77
C LEU A 48 22.05 -5.42 -4.11
N TRP A 49 21.50 -4.60 -3.20
CA TRP A 49 20.19 -4.01 -3.40
C TRP A 49 20.17 -2.87 -4.43
N GLU A 50 21.26 -2.10 -4.56
CA GLU A 50 21.34 -0.99 -5.52
C GLU A 50 21.19 -1.44 -6.99
N LYS A 51 21.48 -2.71 -7.28
CA LYS A 51 21.24 -3.31 -8.60
C LYS A 51 19.75 -3.49 -8.93
N ARG A 52 18.90 -3.58 -7.91
CA ARG A 52 17.45 -3.76 -8.05
C ARG A 52 16.68 -2.44 -7.86
N ALA A 53 17.19 -1.58 -7.00
CA ALA A 53 16.62 -0.27 -6.66
C ALA A 53 17.75 0.78 -6.66
N PRO A 54 18.06 1.38 -7.82
CA PRO A 54 19.13 2.38 -7.93
C PRO A 54 18.87 3.57 -7.02
N ALA A 55 19.91 3.97 -6.26
CA ALA A 55 19.83 5.09 -5.33
C ALA A 55 20.32 6.39 -5.98
N ASP A 56 19.76 7.52 -5.53
CA ASP A 56 20.27 8.86 -5.85
C ASP A 56 21.55 9.19 -5.07
N ALA A 57 22.09 10.40 -5.29
CA ALA A 57 23.32 10.86 -4.62
C ALA A 57 23.17 10.99 -3.08
N GLN A 58 21.95 10.98 -2.56
CA GLN A 58 21.62 11.03 -1.13
C GLN A 58 21.28 9.63 -0.55
N ASN A 59 21.58 8.56 -1.31
CA ASN A 59 21.27 7.17 -0.96
C ASN A 59 19.76 6.87 -0.89
N ARG A 60 18.92 7.69 -1.53
CA ARG A 60 17.47 7.48 -1.53
C ARG A 60 17.04 6.70 -2.78
N ILE A 61 16.08 5.81 -2.61
CA ILE A 61 15.42 5.09 -3.70
C ILE A 61 14.05 5.68 -3.97
N LEU A 62 13.59 5.57 -5.21
CA LEU A 62 12.26 6.00 -5.62
C LEU A 62 11.23 4.90 -5.31
N LEU A 63 10.15 5.27 -4.68
CA LEU A 63 9.04 4.40 -4.30
C LEU A 63 7.74 4.92 -4.89
N GLY A 64 6.87 4.02 -5.33
CA GLY A 64 5.50 4.32 -5.72
C GLY A 64 4.58 4.44 -4.50
N LEU A 65 3.43 5.07 -4.72
CA LEU A 65 2.31 5.13 -3.78
C LEU A 65 1.07 4.59 -4.52
N ASN A 66 0.96 3.27 -4.57
CA ASN A 66 -0.05 2.58 -5.38
C ASN A 66 -1.31 2.29 -4.55
N THR A 67 -2.42 2.89 -4.98
CA THR A 67 -3.78 2.59 -4.51
C THR A 67 -4.46 1.68 -5.52
N VAL A 68 -5.11 0.63 -5.08
CA VAL A 68 -5.86 -0.26 -5.98
C VAL A 68 -7.35 0.03 -5.85
N VAL A 69 -8.00 0.34 -6.97
CA VAL A 69 -9.46 0.44 -7.03
C VAL A 69 -10.00 -0.79 -7.73
N VAL A 70 -10.93 -1.47 -7.08
CA VAL A 70 -11.62 -2.67 -7.59
C VAL A 70 -13.09 -2.32 -7.83
N ARG A 71 -13.54 -2.44 -9.08
CA ARG A 71 -14.97 -2.39 -9.41
C ARG A 71 -15.51 -3.81 -9.49
N MET A 72 -16.56 -4.09 -8.70
CA MET A 72 -17.11 -5.43 -8.55
C MET A 72 -18.64 -5.35 -8.38
N GLY A 73 -19.37 -5.62 -9.46
CA GLY A 73 -20.83 -5.51 -9.45
C GLY A 73 -21.28 -4.10 -9.09
N LYS A 74 -21.92 -3.94 -7.91
CA LYS A 74 -22.38 -2.64 -7.40
C LYS A 74 -21.38 -1.95 -6.47
N HIS A 75 -20.26 -2.59 -6.14
CA HIS A 75 -19.29 -2.05 -5.19
C HIS A 75 -18.05 -1.50 -5.88
N THR A 76 -17.55 -0.38 -5.35
CA THR A 76 -16.24 0.18 -5.65
C THR A 76 -15.41 0.15 -4.38
N VAL A 77 -14.36 -0.67 -4.37
CA VAL A 77 -13.46 -0.86 -3.23
C VAL A 77 -12.15 -0.16 -3.53
N ALA A 78 -11.66 0.69 -2.62
CA ALA A 78 -10.30 1.22 -2.67
C ALA A 78 -9.44 0.51 -1.61
N ILE A 79 -8.28 0.04 -2.01
CA ILE A 79 -7.27 -0.57 -1.14
C ILE A 79 -6.13 0.44 -1.03
N GLU A 80 -5.88 0.91 0.17
CA GLU A 80 -5.01 2.03 0.53
C GLU A 80 -5.44 3.38 -0.06
N THR A 81 -4.88 4.44 0.51
CA THR A 81 -5.22 5.81 0.12
C THR A 81 -4.00 6.73 0.01
N GLY A 82 -2.79 6.19 -0.14
CA GLY A 82 -1.59 6.98 -0.35
C GLY A 82 -1.22 7.90 0.81
N ILE A 83 -0.43 8.94 0.50
CA ILE A 83 0.30 9.76 1.49
C ILE A 83 -0.52 10.94 2.04
N GLY A 84 -1.56 11.36 1.35
CA GLY A 84 -2.44 12.44 1.80
C GLY A 84 -1.84 13.84 1.71
N ASN A 85 -2.60 14.82 2.22
CA ASN A 85 -2.23 16.24 2.21
C ASN A 85 -1.91 16.82 3.60
N LYS A 86 -1.57 15.96 4.56
CA LYS A 86 -1.35 16.38 5.97
C LYS A 86 0.11 16.36 6.41
N LEU A 87 1.03 15.97 5.52
CA LEU A 87 2.46 16.08 5.79
C LEU A 87 2.88 17.53 6.06
N SER A 88 3.77 17.73 7.03
CA SER A 88 4.43 19.02 7.22
C SER A 88 5.31 19.36 6.00
N ASP A 89 5.54 20.66 5.74
CA ASP A 89 6.41 21.11 4.65
C ASP A 89 7.80 20.50 4.73
N LYS A 90 8.32 20.29 5.96
CA LYS A 90 9.60 19.64 6.21
C LYS A 90 9.59 18.19 5.71
N LEU A 91 8.59 17.39 6.07
CA LEU A 91 8.49 15.98 5.65
C LEU A 91 8.23 15.88 4.15
N ARG A 92 7.38 16.75 3.60
CA ARG A 92 7.13 16.83 2.16
C ARG A 92 8.43 17.09 1.38
N ALA A 93 9.27 18.00 1.87
CA ALA A 93 10.57 18.29 1.27
C ALA A 93 11.56 17.12 1.40
N ILE A 94 11.58 16.42 2.55
CA ILE A 94 12.45 15.26 2.78
C ILE A 94 12.08 14.11 1.85
N TYR A 95 10.79 13.78 1.78
CA TYR A 95 10.30 12.66 0.98
C TYR A 95 10.18 12.98 -0.52
N GLY A 96 10.17 14.27 -0.89
CA GLY A 96 9.92 14.70 -2.27
C GLY A 96 8.50 14.30 -2.74
N ALA A 97 7.59 14.08 -1.79
CA ALA A 97 6.24 13.57 -2.07
C ALA A 97 5.43 14.54 -2.93
N LYS A 98 4.70 13.96 -3.88
CA LYS A 98 3.70 14.66 -4.70
C LYS A 98 2.34 14.05 -4.39
N GLU A 99 1.53 14.80 -3.68
CA GLU A 99 0.18 14.42 -3.29
C GLU A 99 -0.76 14.56 -4.49
N GLN A 100 -1.17 13.48 -5.11
CA GLN A 100 -1.95 13.58 -6.36
C GLN A 100 -3.15 12.63 -6.46
N LEU A 101 -3.48 11.87 -5.42
CA LEU A 101 -4.56 10.88 -5.47
C LEU A 101 -5.90 11.44 -5.98
N PRO A 102 -6.36 12.64 -5.59
CA PRO A 102 -7.58 13.22 -6.16
C PRO A 102 -7.52 13.41 -7.68
N LEU A 103 -6.34 13.74 -8.22
CA LEU A 103 -6.13 13.88 -9.67
C LEU A 103 -6.20 12.51 -10.35
N THR A 104 -5.69 11.45 -9.70
CA THR A 104 -5.68 10.10 -10.27
C THR A 104 -7.08 9.50 -10.30
N PHE A 105 -7.88 9.73 -9.27
CA PHE A 105 -9.29 9.34 -9.25
C PHE A 105 -10.06 10.05 -10.38
N ALA A 106 -9.88 11.34 -10.55
CA ALA A 106 -10.50 12.11 -11.64
C ALA A 106 -10.05 11.58 -13.02
N ALA A 107 -8.75 11.30 -13.21
CA ALA A 107 -8.21 10.74 -14.45
C ALA A 107 -8.75 9.32 -14.75
N ALA A 108 -9.06 8.55 -13.73
CA ALA A 108 -9.68 7.23 -13.85
C ALA A 108 -11.20 7.31 -14.09
N GLY A 109 -11.80 8.49 -14.01
CA GLY A 109 -13.24 8.69 -14.12
C GLY A 109 -14.01 8.14 -12.90
N ILE A 110 -13.37 8.16 -11.73
CA ILE A 110 -13.96 7.68 -10.47
C ILE A 110 -14.15 8.89 -9.56
N LYS A 111 -15.35 9.09 -9.06
CA LYS A 111 -15.62 10.14 -8.07
C LYS A 111 -15.40 9.58 -6.66
N PRO A 112 -14.90 10.38 -5.71
CA PRO A 112 -14.76 9.95 -4.32
C PRO A 112 -16.05 9.42 -3.70
N GLU A 113 -17.20 9.98 -4.12
CA GLU A 113 -18.53 9.58 -3.64
C GLU A 113 -18.99 8.21 -4.18
N GLU A 114 -18.30 7.67 -5.20
CA GLU A 114 -18.58 6.34 -5.78
C GLU A 114 -17.85 5.22 -5.05
N VAL A 115 -16.91 5.55 -4.16
CA VAL A 115 -16.19 4.56 -3.34
C VAL A 115 -17.08 4.15 -2.16
N ASP A 116 -17.41 2.87 -2.11
CA ASP A 116 -18.25 2.30 -1.04
C ASP A 116 -17.43 1.76 0.13
N ILE A 117 -16.22 1.30 -0.15
CA ILE A 117 -15.35 0.60 0.79
C ILE A 117 -13.91 1.09 0.64
N VAL A 118 -13.27 1.39 1.76
CA VAL A 118 -11.82 1.63 1.85
C VAL A 118 -11.22 0.61 2.82
N ILE A 119 -10.16 -0.07 2.41
CA ILE A 119 -9.44 -1.05 3.24
C ILE A 119 -8.01 -0.58 3.39
N ASN A 120 -7.56 -0.37 4.63
CA ASN A 120 -6.16 -0.11 4.94
C ASN A 120 -5.50 -1.39 5.48
N SER A 121 -4.35 -1.72 4.92
CA SER A 121 -3.55 -2.86 5.40
C SER A 121 -2.96 -2.58 6.78
N HIS A 122 -2.53 -1.34 7.00
CA HIS A 122 -2.05 -0.77 8.26
C HIS A 122 -2.21 0.75 8.21
N LEU A 123 -1.83 1.46 9.30
CA LEU A 123 -2.14 2.89 9.44
C LEU A 123 -0.92 3.82 9.37
N HIS A 124 0.16 3.43 8.69
CA HIS A 124 1.22 4.37 8.35
C HIS A 124 0.70 5.45 7.41
N PHE A 125 1.30 6.65 7.51
CA PHE A 125 0.80 7.86 6.84
C PHE A 125 0.73 7.76 5.31
N ASP A 126 1.57 6.94 4.70
CA ASP A 126 1.67 6.73 3.26
C ASP A 126 0.71 5.64 2.73
N HIS A 127 -0.04 4.98 3.62
CA HIS A 127 -1.09 4.01 3.30
C HIS A 127 -2.50 4.56 3.56
N CYS A 128 -2.66 5.37 4.58
CA CYS A 128 -3.97 5.89 5.00
C CYS A 128 -4.10 7.42 4.87
N GLY A 129 -3.14 8.07 4.19
CA GLY A 129 -3.03 9.52 4.16
C GLY A 129 -4.25 10.25 3.58
N TRP A 130 -4.87 9.73 2.52
CA TRP A 130 -6.10 10.27 1.96
C TRP A 130 -7.37 9.59 2.48
N ASN A 131 -7.32 8.87 3.59
CA ASN A 131 -8.56 8.50 4.28
C ASN A 131 -9.36 9.74 4.62
N THR A 132 -8.67 10.79 5.01
CA THR A 132 -9.22 12.13 5.26
C THR A 132 -8.47 13.19 4.48
N THR A 133 -9.14 14.27 4.17
CA THR A 133 -8.58 15.45 3.50
C THR A 133 -8.60 16.63 4.44
N ARG A 134 -7.47 17.36 4.53
CA ARG A 134 -7.44 18.68 5.15
C ARG A 134 -7.90 19.72 4.13
N THR A 135 -9.01 20.36 4.41
CA THR A 135 -9.61 21.41 3.58
C THR A 135 -8.84 22.74 3.71
N PRO A 136 -8.99 23.69 2.78
CA PRO A 136 -8.30 24.99 2.86
C PRO A 136 -8.63 25.80 4.11
N ASP A 137 -9.78 25.59 4.75
CA ASP A 137 -10.17 26.21 6.03
C ASP A 137 -9.66 25.42 7.24
N GLY A 138 -8.83 24.37 7.03
CA GLY A 138 -8.13 23.62 8.05
C GLY A 138 -8.92 22.45 8.66
N ARG A 139 -10.18 22.23 8.26
CA ARG A 139 -10.97 21.08 8.73
C ARG A 139 -10.43 19.79 8.15
N VAL A 140 -10.55 18.70 8.90
CA VAL A 140 -10.24 17.35 8.45
C VAL A 140 -11.58 16.63 8.21
N VAL A 141 -11.78 16.19 6.96
CA VAL A 141 -13.03 15.55 6.52
C VAL A 141 -12.74 14.24 5.78
N PRO A 142 -13.67 13.27 5.74
CA PRO A 142 -13.50 12.06 4.94
C PRO A 142 -13.27 12.39 3.47
N THR A 143 -12.26 11.77 2.84
CA THR A 143 -12.03 11.91 1.39
C THR A 143 -13.08 11.16 0.58
N PHE A 144 -13.50 10.01 1.08
CA PHE A 144 -14.54 9.17 0.48
C PHE A 144 -15.79 9.20 1.37
N PRO A 145 -16.68 10.18 1.18
CA PRO A 145 -17.72 10.51 2.16
C PRO A 145 -18.78 9.41 2.34
N ASN A 146 -18.97 8.57 1.30
CA ASN A 146 -19.95 7.47 1.34
C ASN A 146 -19.30 6.12 1.70
N ALA A 147 -17.96 6.06 1.80
CA ALA A 147 -17.27 4.80 2.05
C ALA A 147 -17.35 4.37 3.51
N ARG A 148 -17.44 3.06 3.73
CA ARG A 148 -17.08 2.43 4.99
C ARG A 148 -15.60 2.07 4.98
N TYR A 149 -14.86 2.52 5.96
CA TYR A 149 -13.44 2.24 6.11
C TYR A 149 -13.22 1.02 7.00
N PHE A 150 -12.16 0.26 6.70
CA PHE A 150 -11.75 -0.91 7.47
C PHE A 150 -10.25 -0.84 7.77
N ALA A 151 -9.90 -1.01 9.03
CA ALA A 151 -8.52 -1.12 9.51
C ALA A 151 -8.46 -2.08 10.70
N HIS A 152 -7.27 -2.57 11.03
CA HIS A 152 -7.10 -3.41 12.21
C HIS A 152 -7.13 -2.56 13.48
N ARG A 153 -7.83 -3.03 14.54
CA ARG A 153 -7.93 -2.34 15.84
C ARG A 153 -6.56 -2.08 16.44
N GLY A 154 -5.69 -3.08 16.43
CA GLY A 154 -4.36 -2.98 17.00
C GLY A 154 -3.45 -1.96 16.29
N GLU A 155 -3.74 -1.59 15.03
CA GLU A 155 -3.03 -0.49 14.35
C GLU A 155 -3.38 0.86 14.98
N VAL A 156 -4.66 1.07 15.30
CA VAL A 156 -5.11 2.28 16.00
C VAL A 156 -4.52 2.35 17.41
N GLU A 157 -4.60 1.24 18.14
CA GLU A 157 -4.05 1.15 19.50
C GLU A 157 -2.54 1.41 19.50
N HIS A 158 -1.78 0.81 18.57
CA HIS A 158 -0.35 1.06 18.42
C HIS A 158 -0.04 2.51 18.04
N GLY A 159 -0.75 3.06 17.05
CA GLY A 159 -0.57 4.44 16.62
C GLY A 159 -0.81 5.46 17.73
N HIS A 160 -1.76 5.21 18.63
CA HIS A 160 -2.02 6.07 19.79
C HIS A 160 -0.94 5.98 20.88
N LEU A 161 -0.15 4.89 20.93
CA LEU A 161 0.97 4.79 21.88
C LEU A 161 2.10 5.78 21.56
N GLN A 162 2.23 6.23 20.32
CA GLN A 162 3.26 7.17 19.85
C GLN A 162 4.67 6.77 20.31
N LEU A 163 5.00 5.51 20.06
CA LEU A 163 6.30 4.94 20.44
C LEU A 163 7.43 5.61 19.67
N GLU A 164 8.57 5.85 20.31
CA GLU A 164 9.73 6.55 19.73
C GLU A 164 10.25 5.89 18.45
N ARG A 165 9.99 4.60 18.28
CA ARG A 165 10.44 3.81 17.13
C ARG A 165 9.76 4.24 15.82
N ASP A 166 8.46 4.53 15.87
CA ASP A 166 7.62 4.69 14.68
C ASP A 166 6.49 5.73 14.80
N ALA A 167 6.47 6.52 15.87
CA ALA A 167 5.47 7.57 16.08
C ALA A 167 5.29 8.50 14.86
N ILE A 168 6.37 8.76 14.13
CA ILE A 168 6.35 9.60 12.92
C ILE A 168 5.51 8.99 11.80
N SER A 169 5.32 7.68 11.80
CA SER A 169 4.54 6.96 10.79
C SER A 169 3.04 7.03 11.03
N TYR A 170 2.59 7.38 12.24
CA TYR A 170 1.18 7.41 12.61
C TYR A 170 0.67 8.85 12.76
N VAL A 171 -0.22 9.25 11.85
CA VAL A 171 -0.86 10.56 11.84
C VAL A 171 -2.34 10.37 12.17
N SER A 172 -2.74 10.68 13.41
CA SER A 172 -4.10 10.40 13.90
C SER A 172 -5.20 11.09 13.10
N ASP A 173 -4.94 12.27 12.53
CA ASP A 173 -5.88 12.94 11.61
C ASP A 173 -6.29 12.06 10.40
N ASN A 174 -5.55 11.00 10.09
CA ASN A 174 -5.86 10.09 8.99
C ASN A 174 -6.98 9.09 9.35
N TYR A 175 -7.21 8.80 10.63
CA TYR A 175 -8.13 7.74 11.04
C TYR A 175 -9.04 8.11 12.22
N ASP A 176 -8.62 8.93 13.19
CA ASP A 176 -9.44 9.29 14.35
C ASP A 176 -10.79 9.92 13.97
N PRO A 177 -10.87 10.88 13.01
CA PRO A 177 -12.17 11.45 12.64
C PRO A 177 -13.15 10.42 12.06
N LEU A 178 -12.64 9.36 11.42
CA LEU A 178 -13.44 8.28 10.85
C LEU A 178 -13.95 7.31 11.93
N ILE A 179 -13.14 7.11 12.97
CA ILE A 179 -13.51 6.30 14.15
C ILE A 179 -14.59 7.05 14.95
N GLU A 180 -14.37 8.33 15.24
CA GLU A 180 -15.29 9.17 15.99
C GLU A 180 -16.65 9.31 15.30
N SER A 181 -16.67 9.41 13.97
CA SER A 181 -17.90 9.46 13.18
C SER A 181 -18.60 8.10 13.02
N GLY A 182 -17.95 7.00 13.42
CA GLY A 182 -18.43 5.63 13.18
C GLY A 182 -18.32 5.16 11.74
N GLN A 183 -17.56 5.87 10.89
CA GLN A 183 -17.36 5.52 9.49
C GLN A 183 -16.27 4.45 9.31
N MET A 184 -15.37 4.30 10.28
CA MET A 184 -14.34 3.25 10.30
C MET A 184 -14.77 2.07 11.18
N THR A 185 -14.69 0.87 10.61
CA THR A 185 -14.88 -0.41 11.31
C THR A 185 -13.51 -0.98 11.65
N LEU A 186 -13.31 -1.26 12.93
CA LEU A 186 -12.07 -1.87 13.42
C LEU A 186 -12.21 -3.39 13.45
N LEU A 187 -11.26 -4.07 12.79
CA LEU A 187 -11.18 -5.51 12.67
C LEU A 187 -10.22 -6.10 13.72
N ASP A 188 -10.44 -7.36 14.08
CA ASP A 188 -9.62 -8.12 15.03
C ASP A 188 -9.12 -9.42 14.37
N VAL A 189 -8.37 -9.30 13.27
CA VAL A 189 -7.90 -10.42 12.44
C VAL A 189 -6.53 -10.91 12.92
N LYS A 190 -6.45 -12.12 13.40
CA LYS A 190 -5.18 -12.68 13.90
C LYS A 190 -4.29 -13.17 12.76
N ARG A 191 -3.02 -13.43 13.08
CA ARG A 191 -2.05 -14.05 12.17
C ARG A 191 -2.63 -15.27 11.47
N GLY A 192 -2.71 -15.22 10.13
CA GLY A 192 -3.21 -16.29 9.29
C GLY A 192 -4.72 -16.47 9.27
N GLU A 193 -5.47 -15.72 10.07
CA GLU A 193 -6.92 -15.68 9.98
C GLU A 193 -7.35 -14.81 8.79
N THR A 194 -8.44 -15.21 8.12
CA THR A 194 -9.04 -14.46 7.02
C THR A 194 -10.43 -14.01 7.42
N GLN A 195 -10.75 -12.74 7.15
CA GLN A 195 -12.09 -12.19 7.37
C GLN A 195 -12.62 -11.58 6.07
N GLU A 196 -13.78 -12.03 5.62
CA GLU A 196 -14.46 -11.45 4.46
C GLU A 196 -15.03 -10.08 4.81
N ILE A 197 -14.81 -9.11 3.93
CA ILE A 197 -15.37 -7.74 4.01
C ILE A 197 -16.64 -7.64 3.17
N VAL A 198 -16.55 -8.09 1.93
CA VAL A 198 -17.68 -8.31 1.00
C VAL A 198 -17.38 -9.54 0.15
N PRO A 199 -18.38 -10.18 -0.47
CA PRO A 199 -18.14 -11.37 -1.29
C PRO A 199 -17.01 -11.20 -2.29
N GLY A 200 -15.97 -12.02 -2.17
CA GLY A 200 -14.77 -11.99 -3.01
C GLY A 200 -13.69 -10.99 -2.59
N VAL A 201 -13.88 -10.23 -1.50
CA VAL A 201 -12.84 -9.37 -0.91
C VAL A 201 -12.68 -9.72 0.56
N SER A 202 -11.50 -10.13 0.95
CA SER A 202 -11.17 -10.48 2.32
C SER A 202 -9.82 -9.93 2.76
N VAL A 203 -9.61 -9.86 4.06
CA VAL A 203 -8.32 -9.48 4.67
C VAL A 203 -7.74 -10.66 5.42
N GLU A 204 -6.42 -10.78 5.46
CA GLU A 204 -5.68 -11.81 6.20
C GLU A 204 -4.57 -11.18 7.02
N GLY A 205 -4.40 -11.60 8.28
CA GLY A 205 -3.34 -11.12 9.16
C GLY A 205 -1.95 -11.63 8.74
N PHE A 206 -1.05 -10.67 8.46
CA PHE A 206 0.36 -10.90 8.10
C PHE A 206 1.30 -10.00 8.94
N PRO A 207 1.45 -10.26 10.24
CA PRO A 207 2.29 -9.44 11.11
C PRO A 207 3.76 -9.46 10.68
N GLY A 208 4.49 -8.42 11.10
CA GLY A 208 5.94 -8.32 10.90
C GLY A 208 6.38 -6.89 10.62
N HIS A 209 5.93 -6.28 9.53
CA HIS A 209 6.16 -4.85 9.25
C HIS A 209 5.53 -4.00 10.35
N THR A 210 4.25 -4.15 10.59
CA THR A 210 3.61 -3.82 11.86
C THR A 210 3.10 -5.09 12.53
N SER A 211 2.74 -5.01 13.81
CA SER A 211 2.23 -6.17 14.53
C SER A 211 0.86 -6.64 14.03
N GLN A 212 0.15 -5.80 13.28
CA GLN A 212 -1.24 -6.03 12.86
C GLN A 212 -1.46 -5.77 11.36
N LEU A 213 -0.39 -5.81 10.56
CA LEU A 213 -0.52 -5.66 9.11
C LEU A 213 -1.45 -6.72 8.53
N MET A 214 -2.35 -6.31 7.65
CA MET A 214 -3.22 -7.18 6.88
C MET A 214 -2.88 -7.12 5.40
N ALA A 215 -2.93 -8.25 4.71
CA ALA A 215 -3.02 -8.30 3.26
C ALA A 215 -4.49 -8.30 2.82
N VAL A 216 -4.77 -7.82 1.59
CA VAL A 216 -6.12 -7.86 1.03
C VAL A 216 -6.15 -8.87 -0.11
N HIS A 217 -7.03 -9.86 0.00
CA HIS A 217 -7.27 -10.87 -1.02
C HIS A 217 -8.48 -10.51 -1.87
N LEU A 218 -8.35 -10.76 -3.17
CA LEU A 218 -9.42 -10.64 -4.16
C LEU A 218 -9.61 -12.00 -4.82
N ASP A 219 -10.83 -12.52 -4.79
CA ASP A 219 -11.21 -13.82 -5.37
C ASP A 219 -12.38 -13.63 -6.34
N SER A 220 -12.20 -13.95 -7.63
CA SER A 220 -13.23 -13.86 -8.63
C SER A 220 -12.99 -14.83 -9.78
N GLY A 221 -14.02 -15.56 -10.21
CA GLY A 221 -13.95 -16.46 -11.34
C GLY A 221 -12.89 -17.57 -11.21
N GLY A 222 -12.58 -18.02 -10.00
CA GLY A 222 -11.52 -19.01 -9.74
C GLY A 222 -10.08 -18.45 -9.81
N GLN A 223 -9.93 -17.15 -9.99
CA GLN A 223 -8.66 -16.43 -9.97
C GLN A 223 -8.50 -15.70 -8.64
N ARG A 224 -7.24 -15.53 -8.20
CA ARG A 224 -6.92 -14.83 -6.96
C ARG A 224 -5.89 -13.74 -7.18
N ALA A 225 -6.09 -12.58 -6.53
CA ALA A 225 -5.08 -11.56 -6.37
C ALA A 225 -4.85 -11.27 -4.87
N CYS A 226 -3.68 -10.74 -4.55
CA CYS A 226 -3.33 -10.31 -3.22
C CYS A 226 -2.60 -8.96 -3.24
N TYR A 227 -3.16 -7.97 -2.56
CA TYR A 227 -2.44 -6.75 -2.21
C TYR A 227 -1.65 -7.02 -0.95
N ILE A 228 -0.34 -7.24 -1.10
CA ILE A 228 0.53 -7.76 -0.03
C ILE A 228 1.10 -6.67 0.88
N SER A 229 0.91 -5.40 0.49
CA SER A 229 1.37 -4.23 1.25
C SER A 229 2.85 -4.30 1.65
N ASP A 230 3.19 -3.77 2.81
CA ASP A 230 4.56 -3.64 3.28
C ASP A 230 5.18 -4.93 3.84
N LEU A 231 4.44 -6.04 3.80
CA LEU A 231 5.10 -7.33 3.94
C LEU A 231 6.12 -7.56 2.81
N ILE A 232 5.75 -7.17 1.55
CA ILE A 232 6.63 -7.19 0.38
C ILE A 232 6.38 -5.90 -0.41
N PRO A 233 7.02 -4.76 -0.03
CA PRO A 233 6.65 -3.45 -0.56
C PRO A 233 6.93 -3.27 -2.07
N THR A 234 7.98 -3.92 -2.59
CA THR A 234 8.35 -3.89 -4.00
C THR A 234 8.83 -5.24 -4.49
N ASN A 235 8.96 -5.42 -5.80
CA ASN A 235 9.51 -6.65 -6.39
C ASN A 235 10.95 -6.93 -5.96
N ALA A 236 11.71 -5.90 -5.56
CA ALA A 236 13.06 -6.06 -5.04
C ALA A 236 13.08 -6.80 -3.68
N HIS A 237 11.98 -6.77 -2.94
CA HIS A 237 11.82 -7.40 -1.62
C HIS A 237 11.21 -8.82 -1.68
N LEU A 238 11.10 -9.42 -2.86
CA LEU A 238 10.57 -10.79 -3.00
C LEU A 238 11.41 -11.84 -2.29
N ASP A 239 12.74 -11.67 -2.21
CA ASP A 239 13.57 -12.56 -1.39
C ASP A 239 13.15 -12.44 0.10
N PRO A 240 12.74 -13.53 0.76
CA PRO A 240 12.24 -13.44 2.15
C PRO A 240 13.20 -12.76 3.12
N THR A 241 14.49 -12.82 2.87
CA THR A 241 15.53 -12.26 3.75
C THR A 241 15.79 -10.76 3.52
N TRP A 242 15.21 -10.18 2.47
CA TRP A 242 15.38 -8.76 2.14
C TRP A 242 14.35 -7.90 2.90
N VAL A 243 14.43 -7.94 4.23
CA VAL A 243 13.54 -7.19 5.11
C VAL A 243 13.95 -5.73 5.23
N MET A 244 13.01 -4.88 5.61
CA MET A 244 13.26 -3.45 5.83
C MET A 244 13.81 -3.19 7.23
N GLY A 245 14.58 -2.11 7.38
CA GLY A 245 14.90 -1.54 8.69
C GLY A 245 13.68 -0.95 9.40
N TYR A 246 12.60 -0.71 8.67
CA TYR A 246 11.30 -0.26 9.20
C TYR A 246 10.48 -1.38 9.83
N ASP A 247 10.77 -2.66 9.50
CA ASP A 247 10.01 -3.78 10.02
C ASP A 247 10.15 -3.87 11.55
N LEU A 248 9.02 -3.94 12.27
CA LEU A 248 9.04 -4.05 13.74
C LEU A 248 9.50 -5.43 14.20
N ASP A 249 9.16 -6.47 13.43
CA ASP A 249 9.62 -7.85 13.65
C ASP A 249 10.13 -8.46 12.34
N PRO A 250 11.42 -8.26 12.01
CA PRO A 250 11.99 -8.75 10.76
C PRO A 250 12.02 -10.28 10.67
N LEU A 251 12.08 -11.01 11.78
CA LEU A 251 12.07 -12.48 11.76
C LEU A 251 10.68 -12.99 11.40
N THR A 252 9.64 -12.39 11.97
CA THR A 252 8.26 -12.69 11.59
C THR A 252 8.01 -12.30 10.12
N CYS A 253 8.52 -11.18 9.62
CA CYS A 253 8.43 -10.85 8.18
C CYS A 253 8.98 -11.96 7.29
N ILE A 254 10.14 -12.54 7.63
CA ILE A 254 10.73 -13.65 6.87
C ILE A 254 9.82 -14.88 6.85
N GLU A 255 9.23 -15.24 8.00
CA GLU A 255 8.29 -16.36 8.10
C GLU A 255 7.02 -16.10 7.27
N GLU A 256 6.44 -14.91 7.38
CA GLU A 256 5.23 -14.53 6.68
C GLU A 256 5.44 -14.45 5.15
N ARG A 257 6.57 -13.95 4.69
CA ARG A 257 6.93 -13.96 3.27
C ARG A 257 7.02 -15.38 2.73
N LYS A 258 7.64 -16.32 3.49
CA LYS A 258 7.68 -17.74 3.12
C LYS A 258 6.29 -18.36 3.08
N ARG A 259 5.43 -18.04 4.07
CA ARG A 259 4.03 -18.49 4.12
C ARG A 259 3.23 -17.96 2.92
N PHE A 260 3.42 -16.70 2.56
CA PHE A 260 2.82 -16.09 1.38
C PHE A 260 3.28 -16.79 0.09
N HIS A 261 4.59 -16.93 -0.13
CA HIS A 261 5.14 -17.57 -1.34
C HIS A 261 4.70 -19.02 -1.51
N ALA A 262 4.60 -19.78 -0.41
CA ALA A 262 4.17 -21.17 -0.43
C ALA A 262 2.74 -21.35 -0.98
N ARG A 263 1.92 -20.28 -0.95
CA ARG A 263 0.55 -20.26 -1.48
C ARG A 263 0.49 -19.52 -2.82
N ALA A 264 1.02 -18.32 -2.88
CA ALA A 264 0.90 -17.43 -4.03
C ALA A 264 1.57 -18.01 -5.31
N ILE A 265 2.72 -18.68 -5.17
CA ILE A 265 3.46 -19.22 -6.31
C ILE A 265 2.73 -20.39 -6.96
N PRO A 266 2.39 -21.49 -6.26
CA PRO A 266 1.73 -22.62 -6.89
C PRO A 266 0.30 -22.30 -7.35
N GLU A 267 -0.39 -21.40 -6.67
CA GLU A 267 -1.76 -20.99 -7.02
C GLU A 267 -1.80 -19.82 -8.03
N GLN A 268 -0.63 -19.32 -8.48
CA GLN A 268 -0.51 -18.24 -9.46
C GLN A 268 -1.32 -17.00 -9.10
N TRP A 269 -1.14 -16.49 -7.88
CA TRP A 269 -1.82 -15.27 -7.46
C TRP A 269 -1.25 -14.04 -8.17
N LEU A 270 -2.12 -13.14 -8.59
CA LEU A 270 -1.71 -11.80 -9.03
C LEU A 270 -1.34 -10.99 -7.79
N VAL A 271 -0.06 -10.62 -7.67
CA VAL A 271 0.45 -9.84 -6.53
C VAL A 271 0.47 -8.36 -6.89
N LEU A 272 -0.10 -7.53 -6.01
CA LEU A 272 -0.17 -6.09 -6.15
C LEU A 272 0.76 -5.46 -5.11
N PHE A 273 1.64 -4.55 -5.55
CA PHE A 273 2.68 -3.93 -4.71
C PHE A 273 2.38 -2.47 -4.43
N THR A 274 2.48 -2.08 -3.17
CA THR A 274 2.26 -0.71 -2.72
C THR A 274 3.30 0.25 -3.28
N HIS A 275 4.57 -0.14 -3.17
CA HIS A 275 5.69 0.78 -3.38
C HIS A 275 6.51 0.51 -4.64
N ASP A 276 6.13 -0.48 -5.45
CA ASP A 276 6.83 -0.69 -6.71
C ASP A 276 6.48 0.41 -7.72
N HIS A 277 7.48 1.23 -8.07
CA HIS A 277 7.30 2.34 -9.00
C HIS A 277 7.42 1.95 -10.46
N HIS A 278 7.83 0.71 -10.77
CA HIS A 278 7.92 0.19 -12.14
C HIS A 278 6.80 -0.79 -12.46
N THR A 279 6.68 -1.85 -11.64
CA THR A 279 5.78 -2.96 -11.88
C THR A 279 4.79 -3.09 -10.72
N PRO A 280 3.65 -2.37 -10.77
CA PRO A 280 2.71 -2.30 -9.64
C PRO A 280 2.01 -3.62 -9.35
N PHE A 281 2.01 -4.57 -10.29
CA PHE A 281 1.46 -5.92 -10.10
C PHE A 281 2.08 -6.93 -11.06
N GLY A 282 2.01 -8.21 -10.70
CA GLY A 282 2.48 -9.32 -11.53
C GLY A 282 2.42 -10.64 -10.77
N TYR A 283 2.91 -11.69 -11.36
CA TYR A 283 2.98 -13.01 -10.74
C TYR A 283 4.35 -13.25 -10.13
N VAL A 284 4.41 -14.04 -9.07
CA VAL A 284 5.68 -14.48 -8.49
C VAL A 284 5.95 -15.92 -8.93
N GLU A 285 7.17 -16.15 -9.43
CA GLU A 285 7.63 -17.49 -9.80
C GLU A 285 9.03 -17.76 -9.22
N LEU A 286 9.45 -19.01 -9.22
CA LEU A 286 10.81 -19.36 -8.83
C LEU A 286 11.70 -19.41 -10.08
N ASN A 287 12.83 -18.71 -10.03
CA ASN A 287 13.85 -18.85 -11.09
C ASN A 287 14.60 -20.18 -10.97
N ASP A 288 15.55 -20.45 -11.91
CA ASP A 288 16.36 -21.69 -11.94
C ASP A 288 17.16 -21.95 -10.66
N LYS A 289 17.34 -20.93 -9.81
CA LYS A 289 18.05 -21.04 -8.53
C LYS A 289 17.09 -21.18 -7.33
N GLY A 290 15.79 -21.37 -7.60
CA GLY A 290 14.76 -21.47 -6.57
C GLY A 290 14.49 -20.15 -5.82
N ARG A 291 14.82 -19.00 -6.40
CA ARG A 291 14.56 -17.69 -5.79
C ARG A 291 13.31 -17.06 -6.39
N PRO A 292 12.47 -16.43 -5.56
CA PRO A 292 11.29 -15.75 -6.06
C PRO A 292 11.68 -14.53 -6.91
N VAL A 293 11.04 -14.41 -8.04
CA VAL A 293 11.20 -13.32 -9.01
C VAL A 293 9.85 -12.91 -9.56
N MET A 294 9.77 -11.67 -10.00
CA MET A 294 8.57 -11.16 -10.66
C MET A 294 8.48 -11.64 -12.10
N LYS A 295 7.28 -12.01 -12.50
CA LYS A 295 6.85 -12.20 -13.88
C LYS A 295 5.73 -11.21 -14.17
N GLU A 296 5.96 -10.33 -15.14
CA GLU A 296 4.93 -9.40 -15.58
C GLU A 296 3.75 -10.15 -16.22
N PRO A 297 2.52 -9.66 -16.07
CA PRO A 297 1.37 -10.18 -16.80
C PRO A 297 1.62 -10.04 -18.30
N LEU A 298 1.19 -11.06 -19.08
CA LEU A 298 1.29 -11.05 -20.54
C LEU A 298 0.37 -10.01 -21.16
#